data_dd3b5958b4da5593adb87ee1549958ad
#
_entry.id   dd3b5958b4da5593adb87ee1549958ad
#
_cell.length_a   1.000
_cell.length_b   1.000
_cell.length_c   1.000
_cell.angle_alpha   90.00
_cell.angle_beta   90.00
_cell.angle_gamma   90.00
#
_symmetry.space_group_name_H-M   'P 1'
#
loop_
_entity.id
_entity.type
_entity.pdbx_description
1 polymer ?
#
loop_
_entity_poly.entity_id
_entity_poly.type
_entity_poly.pdbx_seq_one_letter_code
_entity_poly.pdbx_strand_id
1 'polypeptide(L)'
;KFALNTIPRPWLIRLSYPVQWAAPIFLKGDKFVDPIDGRGYRKFFPYGYGDTQRDNALSPGTNSLERHRLLWLYLKNETDFLTAPKKVMHIAPEQCFYGRFRKLKNLDYTTADLFSPLADMKFDVMDIPLEDDIYDVVFCNHVLEHVDDEVKAIKELCRILKPGGLAILQVPQEPYLEKTISD
;
A
#
# COMPACT_ATOMS: atom_id res chain seq x y z
N LYS A 1 -9.03 -0.92 -21.83
CA LYS A 1 -8.02 -2.03 -21.93
C LYS A 1 -6.78 -1.60 -22.72
N PHE A 2 -6.90 -0.88 -23.86
CA PHE A 2 -5.75 -0.52 -24.72
C PHE A 2 -4.73 0.39 -24.02
N ALA A 3 -5.18 1.41 -23.29
CA ALA A 3 -4.30 2.36 -22.61
C ALA A 3 -3.47 1.77 -21.45
N LEU A 4 -3.99 0.76 -20.75
CA LEU A 4 -3.31 0.14 -19.61
C LEU A 4 -2.15 -0.77 -20.02
N ASN A 5 -2.17 -1.31 -21.24
CA ASN A 5 -1.11 -2.17 -21.76
C ASN A 5 -0.05 -1.44 -22.57
N THR A 6 -0.31 -0.17 -22.95
CA THR A 6 0.55 0.58 -23.86
C THR A 6 1.30 1.72 -23.18
N ILE A 7 0.79 2.21 -22.02
CA ILE A 7 1.39 3.34 -21.32
C ILE A 7 2.24 2.80 -20.15
N PRO A 8 3.54 3.17 -20.05
CA PRO A 8 4.39 2.80 -18.93
C PRO A 8 3.79 3.23 -17.58
N ARG A 9 3.90 2.37 -16.56
CA ARG A 9 3.33 2.59 -15.23
C ARG A 9 3.63 3.97 -14.61
N PRO A 10 4.85 4.55 -14.74
CA PRO A 10 5.13 5.89 -14.24
C PRO A 10 4.26 6.99 -14.86
N TRP A 11 3.90 6.85 -16.16
CA TRP A 11 3.03 7.79 -16.85
C TRP A 11 1.56 7.66 -16.40
N LEU A 12 1.09 6.45 -16.17
CA LEU A 12 -0.26 6.22 -15.62
C LEU A 12 -0.40 6.86 -14.23
N ILE A 13 0.63 6.73 -13.40
CA ILE A 13 0.68 7.40 -12.09
C ILE A 13 0.61 8.93 -12.26
N ARG A 14 1.41 9.50 -13.15
CA ARG A 14 1.39 10.96 -13.41
C ARG A 14 0.05 11.45 -13.93
N LEU A 15 -0.59 10.69 -14.82
CA LEU A 15 -1.92 11.01 -15.36
C LEU A 15 -3.04 10.87 -14.33
N SER A 16 -2.85 10.11 -13.26
CA SER A 16 -3.83 10.00 -12.19
C SER A 16 -3.90 11.25 -11.30
N TYR A 17 -2.84 12.05 -11.18
CA TYR A 17 -2.82 13.23 -10.31
C TYR A 17 -3.84 14.31 -10.68
N PRO A 18 -4.00 14.71 -11.97
CA PRO A 18 -5.06 15.64 -12.35
C PRO A 18 -6.46 15.15 -12.00
N VAL A 19 -6.72 13.84 -12.17
CA VAL A 19 -7.98 13.23 -11.80
C VAL A 19 -8.19 13.28 -10.29
N GLN A 20 -7.18 12.92 -9.51
CA GLN A 20 -7.22 13.00 -8.04
C GLN A 20 -7.43 14.43 -7.54
N TRP A 21 -6.87 15.41 -8.22
CA TRP A 21 -7.05 16.82 -7.88
C TRP A 21 -8.47 17.31 -8.18
N ALA A 22 -9.01 16.94 -9.34
CA ALA A 22 -10.35 17.38 -9.80
C ALA A 22 -11.49 16.60 -9.16
N ALA A 23 -11.30 15.32 -8.88
CA ALA A 23 -12.33 14.42 -8.36
C ALA A 23 -13.02 14.91 -7.08
N PRO A 24 -12.34 15.48 -6.07
CA PRO A 24 -12.98 16.02 -4.89
C PRO A 24 -13.95 17.17 -5.18
N ILE A 25 -13.75 17.89 -6.28
CA ILE A 25 -14.63 18.99 -6.69
C ILE A 25 -15.89 18.44 -7.35
N PHE A 26 -15.73 17.55 -8.36
CA PHE A 26 -16.82 17.04 -9.17
C PHE A 26 -17.61 15.91 -8.52
N LEU A 27 -17.00 15.15 -7.61
CA LEU A 27 -17.61 14.00 -6.94
C LEU A 27 -17.90 14.25 -5.46
N LYS A 28 -17.84 15.51 -5.01
CA LYS A 28 -18.16 15.86 -3.62
C LYS A 28 -19.54 15.35 -3.22
N GLY A 29 -19.66 14.82 -2.03
CA GLY A 29 -20.87 14.27 -1.43
C GLY A 29 -20.58 13.68 -0.07
N ASP A 30 -21.57 13.03 0.53
CA ASP A 30 -21.56 12.50 1.88
C ASP A 30 -21.82 10.98 1.95
N LYS A 31 -22.05 10.35 0.79
CA LYS A 31 -22.41 8.93 0.74
C LYS A 31 -21.24 8.00 1.06
N PHE A 32 -20.01 8.37 0.66
CA PHE A 32 -18.80 7.62 0.93
C PHE A 32 -17.73 8.55 1.50
N VAL A 33 -17.08 8.15 2.57
CA VAL A 33 -15.96 8.91 3.16
C VAL A 33 -14.67 8.15 2.95
N ASP A 34 -13.64 8.82 2.43
CA ASP A 34 -12.30 8.28 2.40
C ASP A 34 -11.55 8.72 3.67
N PRO A 35 -11.25 7.81 4.60
CA PRO A 35 -10.58 8.17 5.85
C PRO A 35 -9.14 8.65 5.65
N ILE A 36 -8.53 8.37 4.48
CA ILE A 36 -7.15 8.75 4.18
C ILE A 36 -7.04 10.25 3.88
N ASP A 37 -7.99 10.85 3.17
CA ASP A 37 -8.02 12.29 2.90
C ASP A 37 -9.09 13.05 3.70
N GLY A 38 -9.95 12.33 4.40
CA GLY A 38 -11.03 12.88 5.21
C GLY A 38 -12.19 13.48 4.40
N ARG A 39 -12.23 13.23 3.08
CA ARG A 39 -13.23 13.82 2.19
C ARG A 39 -14.40 12.91 1.93
N GLY A 40 -15.57 13.53 1.77
CA GLY A 40 -16.80 12.86 1.37
C GLY A 40 -17.04 12.91 -0.14
N TYR A 41 -17.55 11.80 -0.68
CA TYR A 41 -17.83 11.61 -2.10
C TYR A 41 -19.23 11.05 -2.32
N ARG A 42 -19.90 11.46 -3.40
CA ARG A 42 -21.20 10.88 -3.81
C ARG A 42 -21.06 9.47 -4.38
N LYS A 43 -19.87 9.12 -4.92
CA LYS A 43 -19.51 7.77 -5.39
C LYS A 43 -18.00 7.59 -5.42
N PHE A 44 -17.55 6.33 -5.31
CA PHE A 44 -16.20 5.92 -5.67
C PHE A 44 -16.20 5.28 -7.07
N PHE A 45 -15.03 5.08 -7.65
CA PHE A 45 -14.89 4.39 -8.93
C PHE A 45 -14.99 2.88 -8.76
N PRO A 46 -15.45 2.15 -9.79
CA PRO A 46 -15.37 0.70 -9.79
C PRO A 46 -13.91 0.24 -9.88
N TYR A 47 -13.63 -0.93 -9.34
CA TYR A 47 -12.32 -1.58 -9.42
C TYR A 47 -12.45 -3.09 -9.57
N GLY A 48 -11.56 -3.71 -10.38
CA GLY A 48 -11.58 -5.13 -10.72
C GLY A 48 -11.87 -5.35 -12.21
N TYR A 49 -11.95 -6.62 -12.60
CA TYR A 49 -12.18 -7.04 -13.98
C TYR A 49 -13.26 -8.11 -14.04
N GLY A 50 -14.09 -8.07 -15.09
CA GLY A 50 -15.14 -9.07 -15.29
C GLY A 50 -16.03 -9.23 -14.05
N ASP A 51 -16.28 -10.47 -13.66
CA ASP A 51 -17.15 -10.81 -12.53
C ASP A 51 -16.59 -10.43 -11.16
N THR A 52 -15.30 -10.08 -11.08
CA THR A 52 -14.65 -9.61 -9.84
C THR A 52 -14.69 -8.10 -9.69
N GLN A 53 -15.31 -7.37 -10.61
CA GLN A 53 -15.46 -5.93 -10.53
C GLN A 53 -16.38 -5.55 -9.37
N ARG A 54 -15.88 -4.65 -8.51
CA ARG A 54 -16.63 -4.10 -7.38
C ARG A 54 -16.94 -2.62 -7.63
N ASP A 55 -18.19 -2.25 -7.44
CA ASP A 55 -18.61 -0.86 -7.49
C ASP A 55 -18.18 -0.10 -6.23
N ASN A 56 -17.89 1.18 -6.38
CA ASN A 56 -17.52 2.08 -5.29
C ASN A 56 -16.30 1.59 -4.47
N ALA A 57 -15.36 0.91 -5.12
CA ALA A 57 -14.18 0.35 -4.48
C ALA A 57 -13.00 1.33 -4.42
N LEU A 58 -12.74 2.06 -5.51
CA LEU A 58 -11.57 2.93 -5.68
C LEU A 58 -11.91 4.38 -5.35
N SER A 59 -11.29 4.93 -4.33
CA SER A 59 -11.44 6.35 -3.97
C SER A 59 -10.89 7.27 -5.06
N PRO A 60 -11.68 8.25 -5.52
CA PRO A 60 -11.24 9.17 -6.57
C PRO A 60 -10.13 10.12 -6.14
N GLY A 61 -10.04 10.46 -4.84
CA GLY A 61 -9.09 11.43 -4.33
C GLY A 61 -7.75 10.85 -3.91
N THR A 62 -7.71 9.57 -3.55
CA THR A 62 -6.49 8.94 -3.05
C THR A 62 -6.04 7.74 -3.85
N ASN A 63 -6.87 7.22 -4.77
CA ASN A 63 -6.70 5.92 -5.41
C ASN A 63 -6.62 4.76 -4.41
N SER A 64 -7.19 4.92 -3.22
CA SER A 64 -7.24 3.86 -2.22
C SER A 64 -8.37 2.87 -2.51
N LEU A 65 -8.08 1.60 -2.25
CA LEU A 65 -9.05 0.52 -2.17
C LEU A 65 -9.49 0.30 -0.72
N GLU A 66 -10.47 -0.59 -0.51
CA GLU A 66 -11.01 -0.93 0.81
C GLU A 66 -9.92 -1.36 1.79
N ARG A 67 -8.99 -2.23 1.36
CA ARG A 67 -7.86 -2.71 2.18
C ARG A 67 -6.94 -1.56 2.64
N HIS A 68 -6.72 -0.56 1.78
CA HIS A 68 -5.89 0.60 2.13
C HIS A 68 -6.58 1.48 3.16
N ARG A 69 -7.90 1.69 3.01
CA ARG A 69 -8.69 2.46 3.99
C ARG A 69 -8.79 1.76 5.33
N LEU A 70 -8.93 0.43 5.32
CA LEU A 70 -8.90 -0.38 6.55
C LEU A 70 -7.55 -0.26 7.24
N LEU A 71 -6.43 -0.43 6.50
CA LEU A 71 -5.09 -0.27 7.04
C LEU A 71 -4.87 1.14 7.62
N TRP A 72 -5.33 2.19 6.92
CA TRP A 72 -5.24 3.55 7.44
C TRP A 72 -6.00 3.73 8.76
N LEU A 73 -7.21 3.17 8.86
CA LEU A 73 -8.00 3.23 10.09
C LEU A 73 -7.33 2.46 11.24
N TYR A 74 -6.76 1.30 10.96
CA TYR A 74 -5.96 0.55 11.91
C TYR A 74 -4.77 1.37 12.43
N LEU A 75 -3.95 1.90 11.53
CA LEU A 75 -2.80 2.73 11.90
C LEU A 75 -3.20 3.95 12.74
N LYS A 76 -4.34 4.55 12.42
CA LYS A 76 -4.83 5.75 13.10
C LYS A 76 -5.43 5.46 14.48
N ASN A 77 -6.19 4.37 14.62
CA ASN A 77 -7.02 4.13 15.80
C ASN A 77 -6.39 3.15 16.79
N GLU A 78 -5.59 2.19 16.27
CA GLU A 78 -5.08 1.07 17.05
C GLU A 78 -3.56 1.15 17.28
N THR A 79 -2.89 2.15 16.72
CA THR A 79 -1.44 2.33 16.85
C THR A 79 -1.05 3.78 17.07
N ASP A 80 0.19 4.00 17.47
CA ASP A 80 0.81 5.32 17.57
C ASP A 80 1.57 5.76 16.29
N PHE A 81 1.36 5.05 15.17
CA PHE A 81 2.08 5.25 13.91
C PHE A 81 2.06 6.70 13.39
N LEU A 82 0.92 7.37 13.51
CA LEU A 82 0.76 8.74 12.99
C LEU A 82 1.29 9.83 13.94
N THR A 83 1.67 9.47 15.17
CA THR A 83 1.99 10.44 16.23
C THR A 83 3.39 10.26 16.83
N ALA A 84 3.83 9.02 17.05
CA ALA A 84 5.14 8.74 17.62
C ALA A 84 6.24 8.68 16.55
N PRO A 85 7.50 9.04 16.87
CA PRO A 85 8.62 8.85 15.97
C PRO A 85 8.79 7.37 15.61
N LYS A 86 8.85 7.05 14.32
CA LYS A 86 9.02 5.67 13.82
C LYS A 86 9.99 5.65 12.64
N LYS A 87 10.85 4.65 12.61
CA LYS A 87 11.62 4.30 11.43
C LYS A 87 10.88 3.22 10.66
N VAL A 88 10.55 3.51 9.41
CA VAL A 88 9.59 2.73 8.62
C VAL A 88 10.23 2.24 7.32
N MET A 89 10.15 0.92 7.07
CA MET A 89 10.41 0.32 5.77
C MET A 89 9.09 -0.02 5.07
N HIS A 90 8.93 0.40 3.83
CA HIS A 90 7.76 0.08 3.02
C HIS A 90 8.18 -0.60 1.72
N ILE A 91 7.99 -1.90 1.66
CA ILE A 91 8.27 -2.72 0.48
C ILE A 91 7.12 -2.53 -0.52
N ALA A 92 7.45 -2.31 -1.80
CA ALA A 92 6.50 -2.08 -2.90
C ALA A 92 5.41 -1.05 -2.56
N PRO A 93 5.77 0.21 -2.23
CA PRO A 93 4.86 1.15 -1.60
C PRO A 93 3.65 1.50 -2.47
N GLU A 94 2.47 1.43 -1.85
CA GLU A 94 1.22 1.81 -2.49
C GLU A 94 1.12 3.32 -2.69
N GLN A 95 0.61 3.72 -3.87
CA GLN A 95 0.49 5.12 -4.26
C GLN A 95 -0.31 5.97 -3.26
N CYS A 96 -1.36 5.41 -2.66
CA CYS A 96 -2.22 6.12 -1.71
C CYS A 96 -1.50 6.50 -0.40
N PHE A 97 -0.45 5.75 0.00
CA PHE A 97 0.34 5.99 1.21
C PHE A 97 1.65 6.72 0.94
N TYR A 98 2.35 6.38 -0.16
CA TYR A 98 3.69 6.85 -0.46
C TYR A 98 3.90 8.35 -0.22
N GLY A 99 3.13 9.19 -0.89
CA GLY A 99 3.27 10.64 -0.76
C GLY A 99 2.77 11.21 0.57
N ARG A 100 1.95 10.46 1.32
CA ARG A 100 1.44 10.86 2.64
C ARG A 100 2.43 10.54 3.73
N PHE A 101 2.96 9.32 3.77
CA PHE A 101 3.94 8.91 4.76
C PHE A 101 5.21 9.74 4.67
N ARG A 102 5.67 10.08 3.46
CA ARG A 102 6.81 10.99 3.27
C ARG A 102 6.61 12.41 3.83
N LYS A 103 5.38 12.86 4.03
CA LYS A 103 5.06 14.17 4.59
C LYS A 103 4.92 14.18 6.11
N LEU A 104 4.82 13.01 6.73
CA LEU A 104 4.73 12.88 8.18
C LEU A 104 6.10 13.09 8.81
N LYS A 105 6.22 14.15 9.59
CA LYS A 105 7.51 14.58 10.22
C LYS A 105 7.99 13.61 11.29
N ASN A 106 7.11 12.79 11.83
CA ASN A 106 7.43 11.79 12.84
C ASN A 106 7.98 10.49 12.22
N LEU A 107 7.93 10.33 10.89
CA LEU A 107 8.40 9.12 10.23
C LEU A 107 9.78 9.33 9.56
N ASP A 108 10.73 8.48 9.89
CA ASP A 108 11.90 8.20 9.06
C ASP A 108 11.50 7.12 8.05
N TYR A 109 10.96 7.55 6.90
CA TYR A 109 10.26 6.70 5.95
C TYR A 109 11.14 6.36 4.75
N THR A 110 11.47 5.08 4.62
CA THR A 110 12.26 4.51 3.52
C THR A 110 11.40 3.52 2.73
N THR A 111 11.57 3.51 1.42
CA THR A 111 10.88 2.59 0.52
C THR A 111 11.83 1.68 -0.22
N ALA A 112 11.40 0.44 -0.48
CA ALA A 112 12.16 -0.51 -1.30
C ALA A 112 11.25 -1.23 -2.30
N ASP A 113 11.82 -1.60 -3.45
CA ASP A 113 11.13 -2.37 -4.47
C ASP A 113 12.17 -3.01 -5.39
N LEU A 114 11.92 -4.22 -5.86
CA LEU A 114 12.85 -4.93 -6.74
C LEU A 114 13.01 -4.23 -8.11
N PHE A 115 11.93 -3.70 -8.65
CA PHE A 115 11.86 -3.19 -10.03
C PHE A 115 11.55 -1.70 -10.14
N SER A 116 10.84 -1.14 -9.18
CA SER A 116 10.38 0.24 -9.26
C SER A 116 11.54 1.24 -9.18
N PRO A 117 11.67 2.16 -10.15
CA PRO A 117 12.67 3.23 -10.09
C PRO A 117 12.30 4.33 -9.08
N LEU A 118 11.10 4.28 -8.49
CA LEU A 118 10.59 5.29 -7.55
C LEU A 118 10.92 4.94 -6.09
N ALA A 119 11.36 3.71 -5.81
CA ALA A 119 11.79 3.30 -4.49
C ALA A 119 13.17 3.88 -4.14
N ASP A 120 13.40 4.15 -2.87
CA ASP A 120 14.67 4.67 -2.36
C ASP A 120 15.78 3.62 -2.45
N MET A 121 15.40 2.34 -2.28
CA MET A 121 16.31 1.20 -2.31
C MET A 121 15.80 0.14 -3.29
N LYS A 122 16.73 -0.65 -3.84
CA LYS A 122 16.43 -1.79 -4.70
C LYS A 122 17.08 -3.05 -4.13
N PHE A 123 16.24 -4.00 -3.75
CA PHE A 123 16.69 -5.32 -3.31
C PHE A 123 15.55 -6.34 -3.43
N ASP A 124 15.93 -7.61 -3.37
CA ASP A 124 15.00 -8.71 -3.22
C ASP A 124 14.60 -8.85 -1.74
N VAL A 125 13.29 -8.99 -1.47
CA VAL A 125 12.79 -9.17 -0.11
C VAL A 125 13.27 -10.48 0.55
N MET A 126 13.74 -11.44 -0.26
CA MET A 126 14.36 -12.68 0.21
C MET A 126 15.86 -12.52 0.59
N ASP A 127 16.47 -11.35 0.31
CA ASP A 127 17.88 -11.07 0.62
C ASP A 127 18.04 -9.55 0.84
N ILE A 128 17.65 -9.09 2.03
CA ILE A 128 17.62 -7.67 2.37
C ILE A 128 19.02 -7.22 2.85
N PRO A 129 19.72 -6.33 2.12
CA PRO A 129 21.09 -5.91 2.43
C PRO A 129 21.11 -4.83 3.54
N LEU A 130 20.46 -5.09 4.64
CA LEU A 130 20.34 -4.20 5.79
C LEU A 130 20.67 -4.93 7.09
N GLU A 131 21.05 -4.18 8.11
CA GLU A 131 21.32 -4.70 9.46
C GLU A 131 20.05 -5.17 10.14
N ASP A 132 20.21 -5.96 11.20
CA ASP A 132 19.12 -6.44 12.05
C ASP A 132 18.54 -5.31 12.91
N ASP A 133 17.31 -5.45 13.34
CA ASP A 133 16.65 -4.64 14.39
C ASP A 133 16.65 -3.11 14.15
N ILE A 134 16.52 -2.66 12.90
CA ILE A 134 16.61 -1.22 12.58
C ILE A 134 15.26 -0.52 12.37
N TYR A 135 14.19 -1.23 12.03
CA TYR A 135 12.89 -0.62 11.76
C TYR A 135 11.88 -0.83 12.88
N ASP A 136 11.09 0.20 13.17
CA ASP A 136 9.97 0.12 14.10
C ASP A 136 8.72 -0.45 13.44
N VAL A 137 8.57 -0.20 12.12
CA VAL A 137 7.44 -0.70 11.31
C VAL A 137 7.93 -1.15 9.95
N VAL A 138 7.45 -2.30 9.49
CA VAL A 138 7.70 -2.84 8.15
C VAL A 138 6.36 -3.11 7.47
N PHE A 139 6.17 -2.54 6.27
CA PHE A 139 5.05 -2.85 5.38
C PHE A 139 5.53 -3.72 4.22
N CYS A 140 4.83 -4.81 3.95
CA CYS A 140 5.04 -5.67 2.79
C CYS A 140 3.68 -6.22 2.31
N ASN A 141 3.01 -5.43 1.48
CA ASN A 141 1.65 -5.70 1.04
C ASN A 141 1.64 -6.14 -0.42
N HIS A 142 1.01 -7.28 -0.70
CA HIS A 142 0.90 -7.84 -2.06
C HIS A 142 2.26 -8.07 -2.74
N VAL A 143 3.20 -8.64 -2.00
CA VAL A 143 4.55 -9.01 -2.46
C VAL A 143 4.81 -10.50 -2.24
N LEU A 144 4.40 -11.05 -1.10
CA LEU A 144 4.74 -12.41 -0.70
C LEU A 144 4.17 -13.47 -1.65
N GLU A 145 3.06 -13.18 -2.33
CA GLU A 145 2.46 -14.03 -3.36
C GLU A 145 3.26 -14.08 -4.68
N HIS A 146 4.35 -13.30 -4.78
CA HIS A 146 5.17 -13.18 -5.99
C HIS A 146 6.63 -13.57 -5.75
N VAL A 147 6.97 -14.08 -4.57
CA VAL A 147 8.34 -14.53 -4.23
C VAL A 147 8.44 -16.05 -4.29
N ASP A 148 9.64 -16.55 -4.59
CA ASP A 148 9.88 -17.98 -4.69
C ASP A 148 9.93 -18.69 -3.31
N ASP A 149 10.25 -17.96 -2.23
CA ASP A 149 10.33 -18.47 -0.85
C ASP A 149 9.78 -17.41 0.13
N GLU A 150 8.48 -17.50 0.42
CA GLU A 150 7.80 -16.59 1.34
C GLU A 150 8.31 -16.72 2.77
N VAL A 151 8.77 -17.91 3.18
CA VAL A 151 9.31 -18.15 4.52
C VAL A 151 10.63 -17.40 4.69
N LYS A 152 11.50 -17.45 3.67
CA LYS A 152 12.73 -16.68 3.65
C LYS A 152 12.48 -15.19 3.66
N ALA A 153 11.53 -14.70 2.84
CA ALA A 153 11.14 -13.30 2.82
C ALA A 153 10.62 -12.82 4.18
N ILE A 154 9.73 -13.58 4.82
CA ILE A 154 9.21 -13.25 6.15
C ILE A 154 10.34 -13.23 7.19
N LYS A 155 11.29 -14.15 7.15
CA LYS A 155 12.46 -14.14 8.05
C LYS A 155 13.29 -12.88 7.88
N GLU A 156 13.56 -12.45 6.65
CA GLU A 156 14.29 -11.20 6.37
C GLU A 156 13.52 -9.96 6.86
N LEU A 157 12.20 -9.89 6.61
CA LEU A 157 11.36 -8.81 7.12
C LEU A 157 11.36 -8.76 8.66
N CYS A 158 11.30 -9.93 9.32
CA CYS A 158 11.40 -10.01 10.78
C CYS A 158 12.78 -9.65 11.29
N ARG A 159 13.86 -10.01 10.58
CA ARG A 159 15.24 -9.71 10.97
C ARG A 159 15.51 -8.21 11.02
N ILE A 160 15.04 -7.45 10.03
CA ILE A 160 15.23 -5.99 10.01
C ILE A 160 14.30 -5.24 10.97
N LEU A 161 13.27 -5.91 11.51
CA LEU A 161 12.31 -5.34 12.43
C LEU A 161 12.84 -5.43 13.87
N LYS A 162 12.77 -4.33 14.61
CA LYS A 162 13.13 -4.29 16.02
C LYS A 162 12.27 -5.24 16.87
N PRO A 163 12.78 -5.79 17.97
CA PRO A 163 11.95 -6.49 18.94
C PRO A 163 10.76 -5.62 19.39
N GLY A 164 9.53 -6.15 19.29
CA GLY A 164 8.31 -5.41 19.57
C GLY A 164 7.87 -4.44 18.44
N GLY A 165 8.56 -4.42 17.32
CA GLY A 165 8.15 -3.68 16.13
C GLY A 165 6.91 -4.28 15.45
N LEU A 166 6.29 -3.53 14.54
CA LEU A 166 5.06 -3.89 13.85
C LEU A 166 5.34 -4.30 12.39
N ALA A 167 5.06 -5.55 12.02
CA ALA A 167 5.01 -5.99 10.64
C ALA A 167 3.57 -5.99 10.11
N ILE A 168 3.35 -5.38 8.95
CA ILE A 168 2.07 -5.40 8.26
C ILE A 168 2.26 -6.08 6.92
N LEU A 169 1.73 -7.29 6.82
CA LEU A 169 1.86 -8.17 5.66
C LEU A 169 0.45 -8.48 5.15
N GLN A 170 0.16 -8.09 3.91
CA GLN A 170 -1.13 -8.38 3.28
C GLN A 170 -0.90 -9.23 2.03
N VAL A 171 -1.67 -10.29 1.92
CA VAL A 171 -1.72 -11.16 0.74
C VAL A 171 -3.17 -11.29 0.26
N PRO A 172 -3.41 -11.60 -1.03
CA PRO A 172 -4.73 -11.94 -1.50
C PRO A 172 -5.29 -13.14 -0.73
N GLN A 173 -6.59 -13.11 -0.45
CA GLN A 173 -7.28 -14.22 0.20
C GLN A 173 -8.43 -14.68 -0.70
N GLU A 174 -8.45 -15.99 -0.98
CA GLU A 174 -9.58 -16.65 -1.61
C GLU A 174 -10.50 -17.19 -0.51
N PRO A 175 -11.67 -16.59 -0.27
CA PRO A 175 -12.51 -16.90 0.90
C PRO A 175 -13.13 -18.31 0.88
N TYR A 176 -13.05 -19.00 -0.26
CA TYR A 176 -13.64 -20.35 -0.44
C TYR A 176 -12.60 -21.48 -0.40
N LEU A 177 -11.33 -21.18 -0.22
CA LEU A 177 -10.27 -22.17 -0.10
C LEU A 177 -10.02 -22.52 1.36
N GLU A 178 -10.02 -23.82 1.68
CA GLU A 178 -9.71 -24.33 3.02
C GLU A 178 -8.21 -24.32 3.32
N LYS A 179 -7.36 -24.23 2.30
CA LYS A 179 -5.89 -24.23 2.42
C LYS A 179 -5.28 -23.22 1.45
N THR A 180 -4.12 -22.69 1.83
CA THR A 180 -3.27 -21.93 0.91
C THR A 180 -2.84 -22.81 -0.27
N ILE A 181 -2.95 -22.27 -1.49
CA ILE A 181 -2.35 -22.89 -2.67
C ILE A 181 -0.90 -22.40 -2.70
N SER A 182 0.05 -23.32 -2.60
CA SER A 182 1.45 -23.10 -2.91
C SER A 182 1.76 -23.82 -4.20
N ASP A 183 2.21 -23.11 -5.20
CA ASP A 183 2.70 -23.69 -6.46
C ASP A 183 4.05 -24.41 -6.26
#